data_df80256824abf77b0474c7fa838fc7d2
#
_entry.id   df80256824abf77b0474c7fa838fc7d2
#
_cell.length_a   1.000
_cell.length_b   1.000
_cell.length_c   1.000
_cell.angle_alpha   90.00
_cell.angle_beta   90.00
_cell.angle_gamma   90.00
#
_symmetry.space_group_name_H-M   'P 1'
#
loop_
_entity.id
_entity.type
_entity.pdbx_description
1 polymer ?
#
loop_
_entity_poly.entity_id
_entity_poly.type
_entity_poly.pdbx_seq_one_letter_code
_entity_poly.pdbx_strand_id
1 'polypeptide(L)'
;MRKEFNITGLCVPGKHYMVDLGSRLEQMKKMVDQGQYFTINRARQYGKTTTLAALAEYLKREYIVVFLDFQMIGSAMYSREDSFARAFAACFLDEFRSECGQETNALHRAVEALEKSLTDREEPFYLLQLFKGLTAVCRAAGRPVVLMADEVDSAADNQVFLDFLSQLRKYYLERARKGTVTFHCVILASVYDVKNLKRKLRPGEEHQRNSPWNIAVDLTLDMSFSGNDIAGMLREYEADVHTGMDIDGMAGLLAEETSGYPFLVCRLCRIMDEELPGTEGFPDRHATWSREGFL
;
A
#
# COMPACT_ATOMS: atom_id res chain seq x y z
N MET A 1 -24.11 14.76 0.38
CA MET A 1 -24.18 13.70 -0.65
C MET A 1 -24.15 12.39 0.10
N ARG A 2 -25.04 11.44 -0.17
CA ARG A 2 -25.06 10.14 0.50
C ARG A 2 -23.79 9.38 0.11
N LYS A 3 -23.23 8.60 1.04
CA LYS A 3 -22.11 7.68 0.74
C LYS A 3 -22.58 6.52 -0.12
N GLU A 4 -21.65 5.82 -0.73
CA GLU A 4 -21.88 4.63 -1.55
C GLU A 4 -20.97 3.46 -1.15
N PHE A 5 -21.37 2.23 -1.51
CA PHE A 5 -20.50 1.06 -1.36
C PHE A 5 -19.54 1.00 -2.55
N ASN A 6 -18.25 1.23 -2.28
CA ASN A 6 -17.24 1.27 -3.33
C ASN A 6 -16.79 -0.15 -3.72
N ILE A 7 -16.77 -0.41 -5.02
CA ILE A 7 -16.31 -1.67 -5.61
C ILE A 7 -15.12 -1.48 -6.56
N THR A 8 -14.64 -0.25 -6.72
CA THR A 8 -13.56 0.09 -7.65
C THR A 8 -12.56 1.06 -7.00
N GLY A 9 -11.28 0.78 -7.15
CA GLY A 9 -10.22 1.70 -6.72
C GLY A 9 -10.18 1.97 -5.22
N LEU A 10 -9.72 3.16 -4.89
CA LEU A 10 -9.49 3.60 -3.51
C LEU A 10 -10.81 3.98 -2.80
N CYS A 11 -11.02 3.44 -1.59
CA CYS A 11 -12.08 3.92 -0.71
C CYS A 11 -11.68 5.26 -0.07
N VAL A 12 -12.59 6.24 -0.15
CA VAL A 12 -12.37 7.59 0.35
C VAL A 12 -13.33 7.85 1.52
N PRO A 13 -12.82 8.17 2.73
CA PRO A 13 -13.65 8.56 3.85
C PRO A 13 -14.59 9.73 3.46
N GLY A 14 -15.83 9.69 3.92
CA GLY A 14 -16.85 10.71 3.59
C GLY A 14 -17.56 10.52 2.25
N LYS A 15 -17.03 9.70 1.33
CA LYS A 15 -17.70 9.32 0.07
C LYS A 15 -18.20 7.88 0.08
N HIS A 16 -17.55 7.01 0.80
CA HIS A 16 -17.81 5.58 0.81
C HIS A 16 -18.12 5.09 2.21
N TYR A 17 -19.00 4.09 2.33
CA TYR A 17 -19.16 3.32 3.55
C TYR A 17 -17.95 2.43 3.73
N MET A 18 -17.31 2.50 4.89
CA MET A 18 -16.03 1.83 5.15
C MET A 18 -16.06 1.12 6.51
N VAL A 19 -15.30 0.06 6.61
CA VAL A 19 -15.00 -0.56 7.90
C VAL A 19 -14.00 0.29 8.68
N ASP A 20 -14.01 0.19 10.01
CA ASP A 20 -12.99 0.82 10.84
C ASP A 20 -11.63 0.12 10.66
N LEU A 21 -10.63 0.87 10.28
CA LEU A 21 -9.26 0.40 10.11
C LEU A 21 -8.38 0.66 11.34
N GLY A 22 -8.88 1.31 12.39
CA GLY A 22 -8.09 1.82 13.51
C GLY A 22 -7.16 0.78 14.12
N SER A 23 -7.67 -0.39 14.49
CA SER A 23 -6.86 -1.47 15.09
C SER A 23 -5.77 -1.99 14.15
N ARG A 24 -6.05 -2.05 12.85
CA ARG A 24 -5.09 -2.47 11.82
C ARG A 24 -3.98 -1.43 11.65
N LEU A 25 -4.35 -0.15 11.60
CA LEU A 25 -3.39 0.95 11.51
C LEU A 25 -2.47 1.02 12.72
N GLU A 26 -2.99 0.79 13.93
CA GLU A 26 -2.18 0.73 15.14
C GLU A 26 -1.16 -0.42 15.13
N GLN A 27 -1.56 -1.59 14.66
CA GLN A 27 -0.65 -2.73 14.53
C GLN A 27 0.47 -2.43 13.51
N MET A 28 0.11 -1.86 12.37
CA MET A 28 1.10 -1.48 11.34
C MET A 28 2.00 -0.35 11.84
N LYS A 29 1.45 0.65 12.56
CA LYS A 29 2.25 1.71 13.18
C LYS A 29 3.29 1.17 14.14
N LYS A 30 2.96 0.17 14.98
CA LYS A 30 3.94 -0.46 15.87
C LYS A 30 5.13 -1.05 15.11
N MET A 31 4.91 -1.66 13.94
CA MET A 31 5.99 -2.17 13.11
C MET A 31 6.82 -1.03 12.50
N VAL A 32 6.15 0.05 12.07
CA VAL A 32 6.81 1.27 11.60
C VAL A 32 7.66 1.89 12.70
N ASP A 33 7.13 2.06 13.91
CA ASP A 33 7.84 2.64 15.05
C ASP A 33 9.11 1.84 15.40
N GLN A 34 9.06 0.50 15.23
CA GLN A 34 10.21 -0.38 15.40
C GLN A 34 11.21 -0.32 14.23
N GLY A 35 10.90 0.43 13.19
CA GLY A 35 11.72 0.52 11.99
C GLY A 35 11.83 -0.80 11.21
N GLN A 36 10.83 -1.66 11.30
CA GLN A 36 10.80 -2.93 10.57
C GLN A 36 10.48 -2.70 9.11
N TYR A 37 11.10 -3.49 8.24
CA TYR A 37 10.67 -3.61 6.85
C TYR A 37 9.67 -4.76 6.76
N PHE A 38 8.54 -4.56 6.10
CA PHE A 38 7.51 -5.59 6.02
C PHE A 38 6.76 -5.61 4.68
N THR A 39 6.04 -6.68 4.45
CA THR A 39 5.24 -6.89 3.23
C THR A 39 3.76 -7.09 3.56
N ILE A 40 2.90 -6.58 2.69
CA ILE A 40 1.46 -6.82 2.69
C ILE A 40 1.15 -7.68 1.47
N ASN A 41 1.08 -9.00 1.69
CA ASN A 41 0.81 -9.96 0.62
C ASN A 41 -0.65 -10.40 0.72
N ARG A 42 -1.51 -9.87 -0.14
CA ARG A 42 -2.93 -10.23 -0.21
C ARG A 42 -3.39 -10.23 -1.66
N ALA A 43 -4.37 -11.06 -1.95
CA ALA A 43 -5.01 -11.10 -3.27
C ALA A 43 -5.51 -9.71 -3.70
N ARG A 44 -5.86 -9.57 -4.96
CA ARG A 44 -6.49 -8.34 -5.47
C ARG A 44 -7.78 -8.05 -4.71
N GLN A 45 -8.13 -6.76 -4.62
CA GLN A 45 -9.39 -6.28 -4.03
C GLN A 45 -9.56 -6.58 -2.51
N TYR A 46 -8.46 -6.87 -1.81
CA TYR A 46 -8.43 -6.98 -0.34
C TYR A 46 -8.20 -5.62 0.36
N GLY A 47 -8.32 -4.51 -0.36
CA GLY A 47 -8.18 -3.18 0.21
C GLY A 47 -6.74 -2.77 0.55
N LYS A 48 -5.71 -3.38 -0.08
CA LYS A 48 -4.29 -3.02 0.14
C LYS A 48 -4.05 -1.52 -0.01
N THR A 49 -4.37 -0.98 -1.19
CA THR A 49 -4.19 0.45 -1.51
C THR A 49 -4.94 1.36 -0.53
N THR A 50 -6.19 1.01 -0.17
CA THR A 50 -6.98 1.75 0.82
C THR A 50 -6.31 1.74 2.19
N THR A 51 -5.81 0.58 2.63
CA THR A 51 -5.12 0.44 3.91
C THR A 51 -3.80 1.22 3.92
N LEU A 52 -3.01 1.17 2.83
CA LEU A 52 -1.77 1.94 2.71
C LEU A 52 -2.04 3.45 2.71
N ALA A 53 -3.05 3.92 1.99
CA ALA A 53 -3.42 5.33 1.97
C ALA A 53 -3.88 5.81 3.37
N ALA A 54 -4.69 5.00 4.06
CA ALA A 54 -5.09 5.29 5.43
C ALA A 54 -3.90 5.31 6.40
N LEU A 55 -2.95 4.37 6.22
CA LEU A 55 -1.72 4.33 7.02
C LEU A 55 -0.83 5.54 6.75
N ALA A 56 -0.68 5.96 5.50
CA ALA A 56 0.10 7.14 5.14
C ALA A 56 -0.45 8.39 5.85
N GLU A 57 -1.77 8.59 5.81
CA GLU A 57 -2.43 9.69 6.53
C GLU A 57 -2.25 9.59 8.05
N TYR A 58 -2.32 8.37 8.60
CA TYR A 58 -2.15 8.11 10.03
C TYR A 58 -0.73 8.43 10.53
N LEU A 59 0.29 8.19 9.68
CA LEU A 59 1.70 8.36 10.01
C LEU A 59 2.24 9.77 9.76
N LYS A 60 1.62 10.60 8.95
CA LYS A 60 2.21 11.86 8.42
C LYS A 60 2.59 12.90 9.48
N ARG A 61 2.07 12.80 10.69
CA ARG A 61 2.45 13.70 11.78
C ARG A 61 3.86 13.42 12.31
N GLU A 62 4.27 12.17 12.32
CA GLU A 62 5.53 11.69 12.91
C GLU A 62 6.58 11.37 11.84
N TYR A 63 6.13 10.95 10.66
CA TYR A 63 6.96 10.48 9.56
C TYR A 63 6.77 11.31 8.30
N ILE A 64 7.76 11.32 7.41
CA ILE A 64 7.59 11.69 6.01
C ILE A 64 7.30 10.39 5.28
N VAL A 65 6.09 10.27 4.72
CA VAL A 65 5.66 9.06 4.03
C VAL A 65 5.75 9.29 2.53
N VAL A 66 6.62 8.56 1.86
CA VAL A 66 6.74 8.52 0.40
C VAL A 66 5.97 7.31 -0.09
N PHE A 67 4.81 7.54 -0.71
CA PHE A 67 3.91 6.50 -1.18
C PHE A 67 3.94 6.40 -2.69
N LEU A 68 4.54 5.34 -3.22
CA LEU A 68 4.74 5.12 -4.65
C LEU A 68 3.87 3.98 -5.17
N ASP A 69 3.22 4.19 -6.31
CA ASP A 69 2.61 3.14 -7.12
C ASP A 69 3.62 2.69 -8.19
N PHE A 70 4.07 1.44 -8.12
CA PHE A 70 5.05 0.90 -9.05
C PHE A 70 4.50 0.68 -10.47
N GLN A 71 3.18 0.74 -10.68
CA GLN A 71 2.60 0.77 -12.02
C GLN A 71 2.95 2.06 -12.79
N MET A 72 3.24 3.14 -12.08
CA MET A 72 3.69 4.39 -12.71
C MET A 72 5.08 4.27 -13.35
N ILE A 73 5.89 3.33 -12.89
CA ILE A 73 7.18 3.02 -13.51
C ILE A 73 6.92 2.09 -14.69
N GLY A 74 6.88 2.65 -15.90
CA GLY A 74 6.60 1.90 -17.11
C GLY A 74 7.59 0.74 -17.33
N SER A 75 7.13 -0.35 -17.96
CA SER A 75 7.92 -1.57 -18.17
C SER A 75 9.28 -1.32 -18.86
N ALA A 76 9.37 -0.34 -19.74
CA ALA A 76 10.61 0.04 -20.41
C ALA A 76 11.70 0.52 -19.43
N MET A 77 11.32 1.07 -18.29
CA MET A 77 12.27 1.57 -17.27
C MET A 77 13.02 0.44 -16.57
N TYR A 78 12.43 -0.75 -16.52
CA TYR A 78 13.09 -1.93 -15.92
C TYR A 78 14.11 -2.61 -16.85
N SER A 79 14.22 -2.18 -18.10
CA SER A 79 15.17 -2.75 -19.06
C SER A 79 16.64 -2.45 -18.74
N ARG A 80 16.91 -1.34 -18.04
CA ARG A 80 18.25 -0.89 -17.67
C ARG A 80 18.25 -0.31 -16.26
N GLU A 81 19.32 -0.58 -15.52
CA GLU A 81 19.50 -0.07 -14.15
C GLU A 81 19.45 1.46 -14.09
N ASP A 82 20.11 2.17 -15.01
CA ASP A 82 20.09 3.63 -15.10
C ASP A 82 18.67 4.17 -15.32
N SER A 83 17.91 3.56 -16.22
CA SER A 83 16.54 4.00 -16.51
C SER A 83 15.62 3.83 -15.29
N PHE A 84 15.72 2.69 -14.61
CA PHE A 84 14.95 2.43 -13.39
C PHE A 84 15.36 3.37 -12.26
N ALA A 85 16.66 3.53 -12.02
CA ALA A 85 17.16 4.39 -10.95
C ALA A 85 16.71 5.85 -11.12
N ARG A 86 16.72 6.38 -12.34
CA ARG A 86 16.22 7.72 -12.64
C ARG A 86 14.71 7.82 -12.47
N ALA A 87 13.93 6.86 -12.97
CA ALA A 87 12.48 6.85 -12.84
C ALA A 87 12.07 6.79 -11.36
N PHE A 88 12.68 5.88 -10.59
CA PHE A 88 12.42 5.78 -9.16
C PHE A 88 12.76 7.07 -8.41
N ALA A 89 13.93 7.65 -8.69
CA ALA A 89 14.34 8.88 -8.02
C ALA A 89 13.43 10.07 -8.35
N ALA A 90 12.94 10.17 -9.59
CA ALA A 90 11.97 11.19 -9.98
C ALA A 90 10.66 11.03 -9.20
N CYS A 91 10.04 9.84 -9.23
CA CYS A 91 8.83 9.56 -8.46
C CYS A 91 9.03 9.80 -6.95
N PHE A 92 10.18 9.38 -6.41
CA PHE A 92 10.50 9.60 -5.00
C PHE A 92 10.58 11.09 -4.66
N LEU A 93 11.24 11.90 -5.46
CA LEU A 93 11.40 13.33 -5.20
C LEU A 93 10.08 14.09 -5.31
N ASP A 94 9.24 13.75 -6.29
CA ASP A 94 7.93 14.36 -6.47
C ASP A 94 7.05 14.13 -5.23
N GLU A 95 6.97 12.88 -4.76
CA GLU A 95 6.18 12.53 -3.59
C GLU A 95 6.80 13.08 -2.29
N PHE A 96 8.12 12.97 -2.16
CA PHE A 96 8.83 13.48 -0.98
C PHE A 96 8.61 14.98 -0.77
N ARG A 97 8.60 15.77 -1.84
CA ARG A 97 8.37 17.23 -1.77
C ARG A 97 6.97 17.58 -1.31
N SER A 98 5.98 16.80 -1.74
CA SER A 98 4.59 17.03 -1.32
C SER A 98 4.41 16.81 0.19
N GLU A 99 5.22 15.94 0.80
CA GLU A 99 5.07 15.48 2.18
C GLU A 99 6.09 16.07 3.17
N CYS A 100 7.22 16.62 2.70
CA CYS A 100 8.31 17.03 3.60
C CYS A 100 8.02 18.33 4.37
N GLY A 101 7.12 19.19 3.90
CA GLY A 101 6.81 20.48 4.54
C GLY A 101 7.93 21.51 4.37
N GLN A 102 8.38 22.17 5.46
CA GLN A 102 9.44 23.18 5.37
C GLN A 102 10.80 22.56 5.10
N GLU A 103 11.44 22.96 4.02
CA GLU A 103 12.80 22.55 3.67
C GLU A 103 13.84 23.36 4.45
N THR A 104 14.74 22.66 5.14
CA THR A 104 15.97 23.27 5.66
C THR A 104 16.99 23.47 4.54
N ASN A 105 17.96 24.39 4.71
CA ASN A 105 19.04 24.56 3.73
C ASN A 105 19.84 23.26 3.46
N ALA A 106 19.92 22.36 4.44
CA ALA A 106 20.59 21.06 4.29
C ALA A 106 19.76 20.13 3.42
N LEU A 107 18.45 20.08 3.65
CA LEU A 107 17.53 19.27 2.85
C LEU A 107 17.47 19.77 1.40
N HIS A 108 17.32 21.07 1.21
CA HIS A 108 17.31 21.68 -0.12
C HIS A 108 18.56 21.28 -0.94
N ARG A 109 19.75 21.39 -0.34
CA ARG A 109 21.00 20.97 -1.01
C ARG A 109 21.05 19.47 -1.34
N ALA A 110 20.51 18.61 -0.45
CA ALA A 110 20.50 17.18 -0.68
C ALA A 110 19.53 16.80 -1.83
N VAL A 111 18.37 17.42 -1.89
CA VAL A 111 17.38 17.25 -2.96
C VAL A 111 17.93 17.78 -4.28
N GLU A 112 18.47 19.00 -4.30
CA GLU A 112 19.08 19.59 -5.50
C GLU A 112 20.24 18.76 -6.06
N ALA A 113 21.09 18.21 -5.18
CA ALA A 113 22.19 17.34 -5.59
C ALA A 113 21.68 16.06 -6.27
N LEU A 114 20.62 15.46 -5.73
CA LEU A 114 19.98 14.28 -6.32
C LEU A 114 19.36 14.62 -7.68
N GLU A 115 18.64 15.74 -7.80
CA GLU A 115 18.05 16.20 -9.06
C GLU A 115 19.10 16.50 -10.12
N LYS A 116 20.19 17.15 -9.76
CA LYS A 116 21.28 17.41 -10.69
C LYS A 116 21.82 16.09 -11.24
N SER A 117 21.99 15.08 -10.39
CA SER A 117 22.41 13.75 -10.83
C SER A 117 21.39 13.06 -11.76
N LEU A 118 20.10 13.37 -11.63
CA LEU A 118 19.06 12.85 -12.53
C LEU A 118 19.08 13.52 -13.91
N THR A 119 19.36 14.81 -13.96
CA THR A 119 19.36 15.60 -15.21
C THR A 119 20.65 15.44 -16.00
N ASP A 120 21.73 15.10 -15.33
CA ASP A 120 23.00 14.81 -15.98
C ASP A 120 22.91 13.52 -16.81
N ARG A 121 22.99 13.65 -18.14
CA ARG A 121 22.92 12.53 -19.09
C ARG A 121 24.28 12.01 -19.53
N GLU A 122 25.33 12.72 -19.19
CA GLU A 122 26.69 12.34 -19.54
C GLU A 122 27.23 11.28 -18.60
N GLU A 123 26.79 11.33 -17.32
CA GLU A 123 27.18 10.36 -16.30
C GLU A 123 26.08 9.31 -16.07
N PRO A 124 26.44 8.02 -15.95
CA PRO A 124 25.49 6.97 -15.62
C PRO A 124 24.97 7.11 -14.20
N PHE A 125 23.67 6.90 -14.01
CA PHE A 125 22.99 6.98 -12.72
C PHE A 125 22.47 5.61 -12.29
N TYR A 126 23.31 4.84 -11.62
CA TYR A 126 22.99 3.47 -11.17
C TYR A 126 22.38 3.46 -9.76
N LEU A 127 21.95 2.30 -9.30
CA LEU A 127 21.42 2.08 -7.95
C LEU A 127 22.38 2.56 -6.86
N LEU A 128 23.69 2.47 -7.07
CA LEU A 128 24.66 2.96 -6.10
C LEU A 128 24.54 4.49 -5.90
N GLN A 129 24.43 5.27 -6.98
CA GLN A 129 24.25 6.72 -6.91
C GLN A 129 22.88 7.07 -6.34
N LEU A 130 21.83 6.37 -6.80
CA LEU A 130 20.48 6.51 -6.26
C LEU A 130 20.48 6.39 -4.72
N PHE A 131 20.99 5.29 -4.18
CA PHE A 131 20.95 5.05 -2.74
C PHE A 131 21.83 6.00 -1.93
N LYS A 132 22.93 6.50 -2.49
CA LYS A 132 23.70 7.59 -1.88
C LYS A 132 22.88 8.88 -1.78
N GLY A 133 22.18 9.24 -2.86
CA GLY A 133 21.29 10.41 -2.87
C GLY A 133 20.12 10.27 -1.91
N LEU A 134 19.41 9.13 -1.94
CA LEU A 134 18.31 8.84 -1.00
C LEU A 134 18.76 8.90 0.46
N THR A 135 19.94 8.36 0.76
CA THR A 135 20.53 8.43 2.12
C THR A 135 20.83 9.88 2.53
N ALA A 136 21.32 10.71 1.62
CA ALA A 136 21.58 12.11 1.89
C ALA A 136 20.28 12.87 2.17
N VAL A 137 19.22 12.63 1.37
CA VAL A 137 17.88 13.21 1.57
C VAL A 137 17.30 12.75 2.91
N CYS A 138 17.28 11.44 3.20
CA CYS A 138 16.77 10.91 4.47
C CYS A 138 17.50 11.50 5.69
N ARG A 139 18.81 11.70 5.58
CA ARG A 139 19.61 12.31 6.67
C ARG A 139 19.27 13.77 6.91
N ALA A 140 18.96 14.50 5.85
CA ALA A 140 18.65 15.92 5.91
C ALA A 140 17.18 16.23 6.20
N ALA A 141 16.31 15.23 6.14
CA ALA A 141 14.85 15.36 6.17
C ALA A 141 14.27 15.85 7.52
N GLY A 142 15.03 15.75 8.63
CA GLY A 142 14.59 16.17 9.97
C GLY A 142 13.56 15.27 10.65
N ARG A 143 12.77 14.50 9.87
CA ARG A 143 11.86 13.46 10.34
C ARG A 143 12.20 12.12 9.65
N PRO A 144 11.93 10.97 10.31
CA PRO A 144 12.18 9.67 9.68
C PRO A 144 11.33 9.48 8.40
N VAL A 145 11.94 8.93 7.37
CA VAL A 145 11.28 8.70 6.07
C VAL A 145 10.81 7.25 5.98
N VAL A 146 9.53 7.07 5.67
CA VAL A 146 8.90 5.78 5.40
C VAL A 146 8.64 5.67 3.90
N LEU A 147 9.11 4.60 3.27
CA LEU A 147 8.81 4.28 1.89
C LEU A 147 7.68 3.25 1.84
N MET A 148 6.59 3.58 1.19
CA MET A 148 5.51 2.65 0.85
C MET A 148 5.50 2.45 -0.66
N ALA A 149 5.47 1.20 -1.11
CA ALA A 149 5.38 0.86 -2.52
C ALA A 149 4.21 -0.10 -2.74
N ASP A 150 3.23 0.32 -3.53
CA ASP A 150 2.10 -0.50 -3.94
C ASP A 150 2.34 -1.11 -5.33
N GLU A 151 1.61 -2.19 -5.64
CA GLU A 151 1.63 -2.89 -6.93
C GLU A 151 3.03 -3.29 -7.39
N VAL A 152 3.91 -3.69 -6.43
CA VAL A 152 5.28 -4.11 -6.76
C VAL A 152 5.35 -5.39 -7.59
N ASP A 153 4.22 -6.08 -7.79
CA ASP A 153 4.10 -7.21 -8.71
C ASP A 153 4.48 -6.84 -10.14
N SER A 154 4.20 -5.60 -10.56
CA SER A 154 4.57 -5.09 -11.89
C SER A 154 6.08 -5.11 -12.14
N ALA A 155 6.87 -5.03 -11.07
CA ALA A 155 8.31 -5.03 -11.09
C ALA A 155 8.95 -6.42 -10.84
N ALA A 156 8.18 -7.36 -10.30
CA ALA A 156 8.68 -8.60 -9.68
C ALA A 156 9.54 -9.49 -10.60
N ASP A 157 9.25 -9.49 -11.90
CA ASP A 157 9.96 -10.32 -12.90
C ASP A 157 11.24 -9.67 -13.44
N ASN A 158 11.61 -8.49 -12.94
CA ASN A 158 12.74 -7.72 -13.45
C ASN A 158 13.98 -7.83 -12.56
N GLN A 159 15.13 -8.14 -13.13
CA GLN A 159 16.39 -8.28 -12.40
C GLN A 159 16.77 -6.96 -11.67
N VAL A 160 16.54 -5.82 -12.30
CA VAL A 160 16.83 -4.49 -11.72
C VAL A 160 16.04 -4.28 -10.44
N PHE A 161 14.79 -4.74 -10.36
CA PHE A 161 14.00 -4.66 -9.14
C PHE A 161 14.57 -5.54 -8.03
N LEU A 162 15.04 -6.75 -8.34
CA LEU A 162 15.71 -7.62 -7.38
C LEU A 162 17.02 -7.00 -6.86
N ASP A 163 17.75 -6.31 -7.73
CA ASP A 163 18.96 -5.59 -7.35
C ASP A 163 18.63 -4.37 -6.49
N PHE A 164 17.53 -3.66 -6.75
CA PHE A 164 17.00 -2.60 -5.89
C PHE A 164 16.64 -3.14 -4.50
N LEU A 165 15.94 -4.27 -4.39
CA LEU A 165 15.64 -4.92 -3.11
C LEU A 165 16.93 -5.31 -2.36
N SER A 166 17.96 -5.74 -3.09
CA SER A 166 19.28 -6.04 -2.53
C SER A 166 19.95 -4.82 -1.90
N GLN A 167 19.80 -3.64 -2.55
CA GLN A 167 20.29 -2.38 -1.97
C GLN A 167 19.49 -1.98 -0.73
N LEU A 168 18.15 -2.06 -0.76
CA LEU A 168 17.33 -1.80 0.43
C LEU A 168 17.78 -2.66 1.61
N ARG A 169 17.98 -3.97 1.37
CA ARG A 169 18.50 -4.89 2.38
C ARG A 169 19.87 -4.46 2.91
N LYS A 170 20.81 -4.13 2.04
CA LYS A 170 22.14 -3.67 2.43
C LYS A 170 22.07 -2.47 3.38
N TYR A 171 21.29 -1.44 3.02
CA TYR A 171 21.15 -0.24 3.82
C TYR A 171 20.41 -0.49 5.14
N TYR A 172 19.43 -1.37 5.15
CA TYR A 172 18.78 -1.84 6.38
C TYR A 172 19.77 -2.45 7.36
N LEU A 173 20.64 -3.36 6.90
CA LEU A 173 21.66 -4.01 7.72
C LEU A 173 22.77 -3.02 8.17
N GLU A 174 23.13 -2.06 7.32
CA GLU A 174 24.10 -1.03 7.65
C GLU A 174 23.56 -0.04 8.70
N ARG A 175 22.24 0.21 8.74
CA ARG A 175 21.60 1.00 9.78
C ARG A 175 21.88 0.40 11.16
N ALA A 176 21.67 -0.91 11.32
CA ALA A 176 21.91 -1.59 12.59
C ALA A 176 23.39 -1.63 12.97
N ARG A 177 24.30 -1.81 11.98
CA ARG A 177 25.73 -1.99 12.21
C ARG A 177 26.52 -0.70 12.35
N LYS A 178 26.17 0.33 11.58
CA LYS A 178 26.96 1.57 11.45
C LYS A 178 26.20 2.84 11.81
N GLY A 179 24.89 2.75 12.18
CA GLY A 179 24.04 3.90 12.37
C GLY A 179 23.78 4.71 11.09
N THR A 180 23.92 4.08 9.91
CA THR A 180 23.66 4.75 8.62
C THR A 180 22.20 5.18 8.55
N VAL A 181 21.93 6.45 8.32
CA VAL A 181 20.58 6.95 8.11
C VAL A 181 20.10 6.54 6.72
N THR A 182 18.95 5.91 6.66
CA THR A 182 18.26 5.49 5.43
C THR A 182 16.76 5.51 5.69
N PHE A 183 15.95 4.88 4.85
CA PHE A 183 14.54 4.69 5.16
C PHE A 183 14.36 4.08 6.55
N HIS A 184 13.50 4.71 7.35
CA HIS A 184 13.16 4.21 8.68
C HIS A 184 12.39 2.89 8.58
N CYS A 185 11.41 2.85 7.68
CA CYS A 185 10.62 1.67 7.36
C CYS A 185 10.43 1.58 5.86
N VAL A 186 10.29 0.36 5.32
CA VAL A 186 9.86 0.12 3.94
C VAL A 186 8.73 -0.90 3.96
N ILE A 187 7.62 -0.54 3.32
CA ILE A 187 6.41 -1.35 3.20
C ILE A 187 6.20 -1.66 1.72
N LEU A 188 6.17 -2.93 1.36
CA LEU A 188 5.87 -3.36 0.00
C LEU A 188 4.53 -4.08 -0.03
N ALA A 189 3.61 -3.62 -0.88
CA ALA A 189 2.33 -4.29 -1.10
C ALA A 189 2.32 -5.00 -2.46
N SER A 190 1.89 -6.25 -2.43
CA SER A 190 1.89 -7.15 -3.58
C SER A 190 0.76 -8.17 -3.52
N VAL A 191 0.46 -8.80 -4.65
CA VAL A 191 -0.39 -9.99 -4.71
C VAL A 191 0.41 -11.23 -4.36
N TYR A 192 1.67 -11.29 -4.81
CA TYR A 192 2.56 -12.43 -4.59
C TYR A 192 3.56 -12.14 -3.46
N ASP A 193 4.06 -13.20 -2.87
CA ASP A 193 5.08 -13.08 -1.83
C ASP A 193 6.43 -12.62 -2.42
N VAL A 194 6.78 -11.37 -2.15
CA VAL A 194 8.04 -10.74 -2.59
C VAL A 194 9.28 -11.49 -2.05
N LYS A 195 9.16 -12.19 -0.93
CA LYS A 195 10.25 -13.00 -0.37
C LYS A 195 10.57 -14.22 -1.23
N ASN A 196 9.60 -14.71 -1.97
CA ASN A 196 9.73 -15.87 -2.83
C ASN A 196 10.11 -15.53 -4.28
N LEU A 197 10.38 -14.26 -4.60
CA LEU A 197 10.87 -13.87 -5.92
C LEU A 197 12.20 -14.54 -6.21
N LYS A 198 12.22 -15.38 -7.25
CA LYS A 198 13.44 -16.07 -7.68
C LYS A 198 14.25 -15.14 -8.58
N ARG A 199 15.52 -14.97 -8.26
CA ARG A 199 16.46 -14.39 -9.22
C ARG A 199 16.42 -15.22 -10.50
N LYS A 200 16.15 -14.60 -11.64
CA LYS A 200 16.37 -15.23 -12.94
C LYS A 200 17.87 -15.46 -13.08
N LEU A 201 18.27 -16.72 -13.00
CA LEU A 201 19.64 -17.13 -13.17
C LEU A 201 20.00 -17.06 -14.65
N ARG A 202 21.27 -16.79 -14.96
CA ARG A 202 21.79 -17.00 -16.30
C ARG A 202 21.66 -18.49 -16.66
N PRO A 203 21.40 -18.85 -17.93
CA PRO A 203 21.34 -20.24 -18.34
C PRO A 203 22.63 -20.97 -17.92
N GLY A 204 22.50 -22.00 -17.06
CA GLY A 204 23.62 -22.80 -16.57
C GLY A 204 23.96 -22.69 -15.07
N GLU A 205 23.32 -21.79 -14.31
CA GLU A 205 23.55 -21.69 -12.86
C GLU A 205 22.33 -22.24 -12.08
N GLU A 206 22.47 -23.43 -11.49
CA GLU A 206 21.41 -24.12 -10.71
C GLU A 206 21.26 -23.66 -9.25
N HIS A 207 21.89 -22.59 -8.82
CA HIS A 207 21.79 -22.17 -7.43
C HIS A 207 20.57 -21.30 -7.17
N GLN A 208 19.58 -21.86 -6.50
CA GLN A 208 18.45 -21.16 -5.90
C GLN A 208 18.97 -20.11 -4.90
N ARG A 209 19.09 -18.87 -5.33
CA ARG A 209 19.32 -17.76 -4.39
C ARG A 209 17.99 -17.25 -3.91
N ASN A 210 17.77 -17.29 -2.60
CA ASN A 210 16.61 -16.71 -1.96
C ASN A 210 16.47 -15.23 -2.32
N SER A 211 15.23 -14.74 -2.35
CA SER A 211 14.95 -13.32 -2.55
C SER A 211 15.79 -12.47 -1.58
N PRO A 212 16.35 -11.34 -2.03
CA PRO A 212 17.04 -10.40 -1.14
C PRO A 212 16.13 -9.79 -0.08
N TRP A 213 14.80 -9.95 -0.20
CA TRP A 213 13.81 -9.39 0.72
C TRP A 213 13.54 -10.24 1.97
N ASN A 214 14.40 -11.20 2.27
CA ASN A 214 14.29 -12.06 3.47
C ASN A 214 14.48 -11.33 4.82
N ILE A 215 14.77 -10.04 4.81
CA ILE A 215 14.83 -9.17 5.99
C ILE A 215 13.45 -8.68 6.42
N ALA A 216 12.46 -8.73 5.52
CA ALA A 216 11.13 -8.24 5.81
C ALA A 216 10.37 -9.18 6.75
N VAL A 217 9.65 -8.60 7.68
CA VAL A 217 8.69 -9.31 8.51
C VAL A 217 7.40 -9.52 7.71
N ASP A 218 6.77 -10.67 7.84
CA ASP A 218 5.44 -10.87 7.27
C ASP A 218 4.41 -10.18 8.13
N LEU A 219 3.61 -9.32 7.52
CA LEU A 219 2.43 -8.80 8.17
C LEU A 219 1.37 -9.91 8.19
N THR A 220 1.16 -10.51 9.38
CA THR A 220 0.14 -11.54 9.61
C THR A 220 -1.26 -10.95 9.85
N LEU A 221 -1.45 -9.68 9.50
CA LEU A 221 -2.71 -9.00 9.68
C LEU A 221 -3.79 -9.61 8.78
N ASP A 222 -4.91 -9.99 9.37
CA ASP A 222 -6.08 -10.35 8.61
C ASP A 222 -6.74 -9.10 8.03
N MET A 223 -6.86 -9.05 6.71
CA MET A 223 -7.50 -7.95 5.97
C MET A 223 -8.96 -8.28 5.61
N SER A 224 -9.44 -9.49 5.92
CA SER A 224 -10.84 -9.83 5.76
C SER A 224 -11.70 -9.04 6.75
N PHE A 225 -12.91 -8.71 6.35
CA PHE A 225 -13.86 -8.04 7.23
C PHE A 225 -14.49 -9.04 8.18
N SER A 226 -14.35 -8.83 9.47
CA SER A 226 -15.11 -9.57 10.48
C SER A 226 -16.60 -9.16 10.45
N GLY A 227 -17.46 -9.98 11.02
CA GLY A 227 -18.87 -9.61 11.21
C GLY A 227 -19.01 -8.26 11.95
N ASN A 228 -18.15 -7.98 12.92
CA ASN A 228 -18.16 -6.69 13.64
C ASN A 228 -17.72 -5.52 12.74
N ASP A 229 -16.73 -5.72 11.86
CA ASP A 229 -16.33 -4.71 10.88
C ASP A 229 -17.49 -4.37 9.95
N ILE A 230 -18.16 -5.39 9.42
CA ILE A 230 -19.32 -5.25 8.53
C ILE A 230 -20.47 -4.57 9.26
N ALA A 231 -20.79 -5.00 10.48
CA ALA A 231 -21.84 -4.38 11.29
C ALA A 231 -21.56 -2.89 11.54
N GLY A 232 -20.30 -2.51 11.79
CA GLY A 232 -19.90 -1.11 11.92
C GLY A 232 -20.19 -0.29 10.65
N MET A 233 -19.83 -0.82 9.49
CA MET A 233 -20.10 -0.22 8.19
C MET A 233 -21.61 -0.11 7.91
N LEU A 234 -22.38 -1.16 8.22
CA LEU A 234 -23.85 -1.17 8.03
C LEU A 234 -24.57 -0.22 8.98
N ARG A 235 -24.08 0.00 10.21
CA ARG A 235 -24.64 1.01 11.12
C ARG A 235 -24.56 2.42 10.54
N GLU A 236 -23.45 2.74 9.88
CA GLU A 236 -23.29 4.00 9.20
C GLU A 236 -24.28 4.13 8.03
N TYR A 237 -24.41 3.05 7.24
CA TYR A 237 -25.37 3.00 6.14
C TYR A 237 -26.82 3.13 6.64
N GLU A 238 -27.20 2.41 7.70
CA GLU A 238 -28.54 2.44 8.26
C GLU A 238 -28.90 3.82 8.83
N ALA A 239 -27.93 4.54 9.40
CA ALA A 239 -28.14 5.90 9.86
C ALA A 239 -28.45 6.88 8.72
N ASP A 240 -27.96 6.63 7.49
CA ASP A 240 -28.21 7.46 6.32
C ASP A 240 -29.51 7.07 5.56
N VAL A 241 -29.89 5.79 5.54
CA VAL A 241 -30.91 5.24 4.62
C VAL A 241 -32.19 4.77 5.33
N HIS A 242 -32.08 4.35 6.58
CA HIS A 242 -33.19 3.89 7.41
C HIS A 242 -33.99 2.73 6.79
N THR A 243 -33.29 1.67 6.42
CA THR A 243 -33.91 0.47 5.82
C THR A 243 -34.70 -0.37 6.84
N GLY A 244 -34.40 -0.24 8.13
CA GLY A 244 -34.97 -1.09 9.19
C GLY A 244 -34.38 -2.50 9.26
N MET A 245 -33.17 -2.72 8.67
CA MET A 245 -32.53 -4.03 8.67
C MET A 245 -32.11 -4.50 10.07
N ASP A 246 -32.07 -5.80 10.28
CA ASP A 246 -31.31 -6.42 11.36
C ASP A 246 -29.81 -6.35 11.02
N ILE A 247 -29.13 -5.33 11.55
CA ILE A 247 -27.72 -5.06 11.23
C ILE A 247 -26.83 -6.23 11.57
N ASP A 248 -26.97 -6.81 12.77
CA ASP A 248 -26.07 -7.87 13.23
C ASP A 248 -26.35 -9.19 12.48
N GLY A 249 -27.63 -9.49 12.20
CA GLY A 249 -28.03 -10.62 11.37
C GLY A 249 -27.52 -10.49 9.93
N MET A 250 -27.67 -9.32 9.31
CA MET A 250 -27.18 -9.04 7.95
C MET A 250 -25.64 -9.08 7.87
N ALA A 251 -24.96 -8.51 8.83
CA ALA A 251 -23.51 -8.57 8.91
C ALA A 251 -22.99 -10.01 9.06
N GLY A 252 -23.70 -10.84 9.82
CA GLY A 252 -23.42 -12.28 9.96
C GLY A 252 -23.55 -13.01 8.64
N LEU A 253 -24.65 -12.81 7.90
CA LEU A 253 -24.89 -13.40 6.58
C LEU A 253 -23.81 -12.97 5.57
N LEU A 254 -23.50 -11.68 5.49
CA LEU A 254 -22.46 -11.16 4.62
C LEU A 254 -21.09 -11.76 4.95
N ALA A 255 -20.73 -11.88 6.23
CA ALA A 255 -19.48 -12.47 6.65
C ALA A 255 -19.38 -13.96 6.28
N GLU A 256 -20.46 -14.72 6.49
CA GLU A 256 -20.54 -16.14 6.18
C GLU A 256 -20.40 -16.41 4.68
N GLU A 257 -21.21 -15.74 3.85
CA GLU A 257 -21.24 -15.97 2.40
C GLU A 257 -20.00 -15.47 1.68
N THR A 258 -19.33 -14.44 2.20
CA THR A 258 -18.15 -13.84 1.56
C THR A 258 -16.83 -14.25 2.21
N SER A 259 -16.86 -14.95 3.34
CA SER A 259 -15.68 -15.12 4.21
C SER A 259 -15.00 -13.80 4.54
N GLY A 260 -15.77 -12.71 4.60
CA GLY A 260 -15.28 -11.36 4.85
C GLY A 260 -14.46 -10.77 3.72
N TYR A 261 -14.50 -11.32 2.49
CA TYR A 261 -13.75 -10.74 1.37
C TYR A 261 -14.26 -9.34 1.02
N PRO A 262 -13.42 -8.29 1.20
CA PRO A 262 -13.88 -6.89 1.17
C PRO A 262 -14.65 -6.51 -0.10
N PHE A 263 -14.17 -6.95 -1.25
CA PHE A 263 -14.84 -6.68 -2.54
C PHE A 263 -16.23 -7.31 -2.60
N LEU A 264 -16.37 -8.57 -2.20
CA LEU A 264 -17.67 -9.26 -2.26
C LEU A 264 -18.64 -8.64 -1.27
N VAL A 265 -18.21 -8.31 -0.05
CA VAL A 265 -19.04 -7.60 0.93
C VAL A 265 -19.58 -6.30 0.33
N CYS A 266 -18.71 -5.43 -0.18
CA CYS A 266 -19.13 -4.17 -0.79
C CYS A 266 -19.99 -4.37 -2.04
N ARG A 267 -19.70 -5.40 -2.86
CA ARG A 267 -20.48 -5.69 -4.07
C ARG A 267 -21.91 -6.15 -3.75
N LEU A 268 -22.04 -7.04 -2.77
CA LEU A 268 -23.37 -7.48 -2.30
C LEU A 268 -24.16 -6.31 -1.70
N CYS A 269 -23.55 -5.51 -0.82
CA CYS A 269 -24.17 -4.31 -0.28
C CYS A 269 -24.63 -3.35 -1.38
N ARG A 270 -23.81 -3.14 -2.42
CA ARG A 270 -24.18 -2.28 -3.55
C ARG A 270 -25.33 -2.86 -4.37
N ILE A 271 -25.37 -4.17 -4.62
CA ILE A 271 -26.49 -4.82 -5.29
C ILE A 271 -27.79 -4.59 -4.50
N MET A 272 -27.76 -4.79 -3.19
CA MET A 272 -28.91 -4.63 -2.31
C MET A 272 -29.37 -3.16 -2.19
N ASP A 273 -28.45 -2.20 -2.32
CA ASP A 273 -28.78 -0.77 -2.23
C ASP A 273 -29.24 -0.16 -3.56
N GLU A 274 -28.63 -0.55 -4.69
CA GLU A 274 -28.77 0.16 -5.95
C GLU A 274 -29.45 -0.66 -7.05
N GLU A 275 -29.25 -1.98 -7.10
CA GLU A 275 -29.63 -2.79 -8.24
C GLU A 275 -30.96 -3.56 -8.05
N LEU A 276 -31.23 -4.01 -6.83
CA LEU A 276 -32.44 -4.79 -6.51
C LEU A 276 -33.67 -3.92 -6.21
N PRO A 277 -33.58 -2.76 -5.52
CA PRO A 277 -34.77 -1.98 -5.19
C PRO A 277 -35.56 -1.55 -6.42
N GLY A 278 -36.86 -1.81 -6.43
CA GLY A 278 -37.74 -1.50 -7.55
C GLY A 278 -37.83 -2.62 -8.61
N THR A 279 -37.18 -3.76 -8.40
CA THR A 279 -37.34 -4.95 -9.26
C THR A 279 -38.45 -5.86 -8.76
N GLU A 280 -38.83 -6.86 -9.55
CA GLU A 280 -39.86 -7.84 -9.19
C GLU A 280 -39.48 -8.60 -7.91
N GLY A 281 -40.34 -8.56 -6.91
CA GLY A 281 -40.08 -9.14 -5.59
C GLY A 281 -39.41 -8.19 -4.59
N PHE A 282 -38.80 -7.08 -5.03
CA PHE A 282 -38.08 -6.12 -4.19
C PHE A 282 -38.55 -4.68 -4.41
N PRO A 283 -39.72 -4.28 -3.86
CA PRO A 283 -40.33 -2.98 -4.15
C PRO A 283 -39.46 -1.80 -3.63
N ASP A 284 -38.68 -2.02 -2.60
CA ASP A 284 -37.86 -0.99 -1.96
C ASP A 284 -36.62 -1.59 -1.25
N ARG A 285 -35.82 -0.70 -0.63
CA ARG A 285 -34.65 -1.07 0.15
C ARG A 285 -34.96 -1.89 1.41
N HIS A 286 -36.13 -1.66 2.02
CA HIS A 286 -36.53 -2.45 3.18
C HIS A 286 -36.68 -3.94 2.83
N ALA A 287 -37.28 -4.25 1.68
CA ALA A 287 -37.40 -5.61 1.18
C ALA A 287 -36.04 -6.23 0.84
N THR A 288 -35.13 -5.48 0.20
CA THR A 288 -33.81 -5.99 -0.18
C THR A 288 -32.89 -6.21 1.02
N TRP A 289 -32.98 -5.37 2.06
CA TRP A 289 -32.15 -5.51 3.28
C TRP A 289 -32.84 -6.39 4.36
N SER A 290 -33.68 -7.30 3.94
CA SER A 290 -34.21 -8.38 4.76
C SER A 290 -33.43 -9.69 4.54
N ARG A 291 -33.63 -10.68 5.42
CA ARG A 291 -33.01 -12.00 5.24
C ARG A 291 -33.47 -12.67 3.95
N GLU A 292 -34.72 -12.55 3.61
CA GLU A 292 -35.33 -13.08 2.40
C GLU A 292 -34.78 -12.38 1.14
N GLY A 293 -34.51 -11.07 1.25
CA GLY A 293 -33.92 -10.30 0.18
C GLY A 293 -32.44 -10.59 -0.08
N PHE A 294 -31.73 -11.08 0.94
CA PHE A 294 -30.33 -11.48 0.82
C PHE A 294 -30.16 -12.88 0.19
N LEU A 295 -31.05 -13.84 0.49
CA LEU A 295 -31.03 -15.24 0.03
C LEU A 295 -31.64 -15.37 -1.38
#